data_aec429d58fab035f2a1f5d49e2520bae
#
_entry.id   aec429d58fab035f2a1f5d49e2520bae
#
_cell.length_a   1.000
_cell.length_b   1.000
_cell.length_c   1.000
_cell.angle_alpha   90.00
_cell.angle_beta   90.00
_cell.angle_gamma   90.00
#
_symmetry.space_group_name_H-M   'P 1'
#
loop_
_entity.id
_entity.type
_entity.pdbx_description
1 polymer ?
#
loop_
_entity_poly.entity_id
_entity_poly.type
_entity_poly.pdbx_seq_one_letter_code
_entity_poly.pdbx_strand_id
1 'polypeptide(L)'
;MKKTKVGINGFGRIGRQVLKAINERHSEKLQVVAINDLADADANAHLFRYDSTYGRYPGTVEVVDGGLVIDSESVRVSNERNPGDIPWRDFGAEIVIESTGLFIDAVGDPEAGKPGARVHIERGGAKKVVISAPAKNEDVTIVLGVNDDQYDPGRHHVLSNASCTTNCLAPPAKVINDNFGIEYGVMTTVHAYTGDQRILDVVHKDMRRARGAGQNIIPTTTGAARAVALVIPELQGRFDGYSLRVP
;
A
#
# COMPACT_ATOMS: atom_id res chain seq x y z
N MET A 1 13.96 20.94 10.89
CA MET A 1 14.56 20.19 9.76
C MET A 1 13.64 20.33 8.55
N LYS A 2 14.20 20.23 7.31
CA LYS A 2 13.35 20.22 6.10
C LYS A 2 12.58 18.91 6.05
N LYS A 3 11.24 18.98 5.95
CA LYS A 3 10.39 17.80 5.83
C LYS A 3 10.62 17.12 4.47
N THR A 4 10.62 15.79 4.44
CA THR A 4 10.60 15.02 3.18
C THR A 4 9.20 15.09 2.58
N LYS A 5 9.13 15.46 1.31
CA LYS A 5 7.88 15.64 0.58
C LYS A 5 7.39 14.33 -0.03
N VAL A 6 6.13 14.00 0.21
CA VAL A 6 5.51 12.74 -0.19
C VAL A 6 4.39 13.00 -1.18
N GLY A 7 4.37 12.23 -2.27
CA GLY A 7 3.24 12.09 -3.18
C GLY A 7 2.50 10.77 -2.92
N ILE A 8 1.21 10.73 -3.15
CA ILE A 8 0.40 9.51 -3.01
C ILE A 8 -0.32 9.26 -4.33
N ASN A 9 -0.03 8.13 -4.98
CA ASN A 9 -0.77 7.65 -6.13
C ASN A 9 -1.83 6.64 -5.69
N GLY A 10 -3.11 6.96 -5.92
CA GLY A 10 -4.26 6.21 -5.40
C GLY A 10 -4.68 6.70 -4.01
N PHE A 11 -5.70 7.54 -3.96
CA PHE A 11 -6.23 8.05 -2.70
C PHE A 11 -7.42 7.22 -2.20
N GLY A 12 -7.33 5.92 -2.43
CA GLY A 12 -8.21 4.91 -1.91
C GLY A 12 -8.05 4.74 -0.39
N ARG A 13 -8.49 3.60 0.12
CA ARG A 13 -8.44 3.33 1.56
C ARG A 13 -7.03 3.45 2.13
N ILE A 14 -6.02 2.86 1.46
CA ILE A 14 -4.64 2.88 1.93
C ILE A 14 -4.04 4.28 1.84
N GLY A 15 -4.14 4.95 0.69
CA GLY A 15 -3.59 6.31 0.52
C GLY A 15 -4.13 7.30 1.55
N ARG A 16 -5.44 7.26 1.85
CA ARG A 16 -6.05 8.11 2.88
C ARG A 16 -5.51 7.80 4.28
N GLN A 17 -5.33 6.52 4.64
CA GLN A 17 -4.79 6.17 5.96
C GLN A 17 -3.30 6.52 6.08
N VAL A 18 -2.53 6.42 5.00
CA VAL A 18 -1.13 6.87 4.98
C VAL A 18 -1.05 8.37 5.28
N LEU A 19 -1.87 9.21 4.62
CA LEU A 19 -1.88 10.64 4.89
C LEU A 19 -2.27 10.93 6.35
N LYS A 20 -3.32 10.28 6.87
CA LYS A 20 -3.72 10.42 8.28
C LYS A 20 -2.59 10.04 9.23
N ALA A 21 -1.90 8.92 8.98
CA ALA A 21 -0.79 8.47 9.81
C ALA A 21 0.42 9.43 9.76
N ILE A 22 0.70 10.01 8.59
CA ILE A 22 1.75 11.02 8.44
C ILE A 22 1.40 12.26 9.29
N ASN A 23 0.18 12.77 9.17
CA ASN A 23 -0.24 13.96 9.92
C ASN A 23 -0.23 13.71 11.42
N GLU A 24 -0.70 12.53 11.86
CA GLU A 24 -0.81 12.20 13.30
C GLU A 24 0.55 11.92 13.94
N ARG A 25 1.47 11.23 13.24
CA ARG A 25 2.64 10.62 13.88
C ARG A 25 3.98 11.10 13.34
N HIS A 26 4.00 11.67 12.14
CA HIS A 26 5.23 11.97 11.42
C HIS A 26 5.25 13.36 10.77
N SER A 27 4.34 14.23 11.14
CA SER A 27 4.21 15.59 10.60
C SER A 27 5.48 16.44 10.73
N GLU A 28 6.34 16.14 11.70
CA GLU A 28 7.64 16.83 11.88
C GLU A 28 8.68 16.45 10.81
N LYS A 29 8.53 15.26 10.19
CA LYS A 29 9.51 14.69 9.25
C LYS A 29 8.99 14.62 7.82
N LEU A 30 7.69 14.38 7.66
CA LEU A 30 7.05 14.13 6.38
C LEU A 30 5.96 15.16 6.11
N GLN A 31 5.74 15.46 4.83
CA GLN A 31 4.66 16.31 4.35
C GLN A 31 4.09 15.71 3.07
N VAL A 32 2.79 15.42 3.04
CA VAL A 32 2.12 15.06 1.78
C VAL A 32 1.86 16.34 1.00
N VAL A 33 2.39 16.43 -0.21
CA VAL A 33 2.31 17.63 -1.07
C VAL A 33 1.38 17.45 -2.26
N ALA A 34 1.13 16.18 -2.64
CA ALA A 34 0.24 15.87 -3.76
C ALA A 34 -0.39 14.48 -3.62
N ILE A 35 -1.58 14.35 -4.17
CA ILE A 35 -2.26 13.09 -4.40
C ILE A 35 -2.65 13.00 -5.87
N ASN A 36 -2.64 11.79 -6.41
CA ASN A 36 -3.22 11.48 -7.70
C ASN A 36 -4.32 10.44 -7.51
N ASP A 37 -5.52 10.75 -7.97
CA ASP A 37 -6.66 9.82 -7.97
C ASP A 37 -7.62 10.17 -9.08
N LEU A 38 -8.35 9.19 -9.61
CA LEU A 38 -9.30 9.40 -10.70
C LEU A 38 -10.62 10.03 -10.25
N ALA A 39 -10.90 10.03 -8.93
CA ALA A 39 -12.00 10.76 -8.34
C ALA A 39 -11.69 12.27 -8.26
N ASP A 40 -12.73 13.09 -8.25
CA ASP A 40 -12.59 14.53 -8.07
C ASP A 40 -12.18 14.92 -6.64
N ALA A 41 -11.82 16.17 -6.44
CA ALA A 41 -11.36 16.67 -5.16
C ALA A 41 -12.45 16.62 -4.07
N ASP A 42 -13.72 16.84 -4.43
CA ASP A 42 -14.85 16.81 -3.50
C ASP A 42 -15.09 15.39 -2.96
N ALA A 43 -15.11 14.40 -3.83
CA ALA A 43 -15.22 12.99 -3.44
C ALA A 43 -14.05 12.56 -2.56
N ASN A 44 -12.82 12.94 -2.93
CA ASN A 44 -11.62 12.65 -2.15
C ASN A 44 -11.64 13.32 -0.78
N ALA A 45 -12.06 14.59 -0.68
CA ALA A 45 -12.22 15.31 0.57
C ALA A 45 -13.30 14.67 1.46
N HIS A 46 -14.44 14.29 0.88
CA HIS A 46 -15.52 13.63 1.60
C HIS A 46 -15.06 12.30 2.20
N LEU A 47 -14.46 11.43 1.38
CA LEU A 47 -13.97 10.12 1.83
C LEU A 47 -12.77 10.21 2.79
N PHE A 48 -11.99 11.27 2.74
CA PHE A 48 -10.95 11.52 3.73
C PHE A 48 -11.53 11.97 5.06
N ARG A 49 -12.55 12.84 5.01
CA ARG A 49 -13.22 13.38 6.20
C ARG A 49 -14.02 12.33 6.96
N TYR A 50 -14.69 11.44 6.25
CA TYR A 50 -15.59 10.45 6.85
C TYR A 50 -15.11 9.03 6.52
N ASP A 51 -14.78 8.29 7.55
CA ASP A 51 -14.31 6.91 7.44
C ASP A 51 -15.23 5.98 8.25
N SER A 52 -15.78 4.95 7.62
CA SER A 52 -16.70 4.01 8.27
C SER A 52 -16.06 3.19 9.38
N THR A 53 -14.73 3.02 9.34
CA THR A 53 -13.96 2.24 10.33
C THR A 53 -13.35 3.12 11.41
N TYR A 54 -12.74 4.26 11.00
CA TYR A 54 -11.97 5.12 11.89
C TYR A 54 -12.72 6.41 12.30
N GLY A 55 -13.95 6.58 11.80
CA GLY A 55 -14.76 7.74 12.13
C GLY A 55 -14.38 9.01 11.37
N ARG A 56 -14.82 10.13 11.89
CA ARG A 56 -14.57 11.44 11.30
C ARG A 56 -13.12 11.88 11.55
N TYR A 57 -12.47 12.42 10.51
CA TYR A 57 -11.16 13.06 10.67
C TYR A 57 -11.26 14.24 11.64
N PRO A 58 -10.40 14.33 12.66
CA PRO A 58 -10.52 15.35 13.70
C PRO A 58 -10.09 16.75 13.26
N GLY A 59 -9.27 16.84 12.20
CA GLY A 59 -8.75 18.08 11.65
C GLY A 59 -9.67 18.74 10.61
N THR A 60 -9.14 19.71 9.91
CA THR A 60 -9.83 20.45 8.85
C THR A 60 -9.54 19.87 7.48
N VAL A 61 -10.52 19.88 6.60
CA VAL A 61 -10.39 19.49 5.19
C VAL A 61 -11.20 20.44 4.33
N GLU A 62 -10.55 21.15 3.46
CA GLU A 62 -11.17 22.11 2.56
C GLU A 62 -10.82 21.79 1.11
N VAL A 63 -11.78 21.92 0.20
CA VAL A 63 -11.55 21.82 -1.24
C VAL A 63 -11.21 23.21 -1.75
N VAL A 64 -10.12 23.31 -2.49
CA VAL A 64 -9.67 24.53 -3.13
C VAL A 64 -9.39 24.30 -4.61
N ASP A 65 -9.23 25.35 -5.38
CA ASP A 65 -8.86 25.21 -6.79
C ASP A 65 -7.52 24.46 -6.92
N GLY A 66 -7.54 23.35 -7.67
CA GLY A 66 -6.37 22.50 -7.91
C GLY A 66 -5.96 21.62 -6.73
N GLY A 67 -6.77 21.47 -5.66
CA GLY A 67 -6.39 20.58 -4.57
C GLY A 67 -7.22 20.60 -3.31
N LEU A 68 -6.57 20.22 -2.23
CA LEU A 68 -7.13 20.18 -0.88
C LEU A 68 -6.25 21.00 0.07
N VAL A 69 -6.85 21.57 1.09
CA VAL A 69 -6.15 22.07 2.29
C VAL A 69 -6.54 21.17 3.45
N ILE A 70 -5.55 20.49 4.03
CA ILE A 70 -5.73 19.57 5.15
C ILE A 70 -4.86 20.07 6.32
N ASP A 71 -5.48 20.43 7.42
CA ASP A 71 -4.81 21.00 8.61
C ASP A 71 -3.86 22.16 8.26
N SER A 72 -4.33 23.08 7.39
CA SER A 72 -3.57 24.21 6.86
C SER A 72 -2.43 23.88 5.89
N GLU A 73 -2.20 22.61 5.57
CA GLU A 73 -1.21 22.20 4.57
C GLU A 73 -1.90 22.01 3.20
N SER A 74 -1.33 22.63 2.16
CA SER A 74 -1.85 22.48 0.80
C SER A 74 -1.41 21.16 0.19
N VAL A 75 -2.34 20.41 -0.38
CA VAL A 75 -2.12 19.14 -1.08
C VAL A 75 -2.68 19.27 -2.49
N ARG A 76 -1.84 19.21 -3.48
CA ARG A 76 -2.26 19.23 -4.89
C ARG A 76 -3.01 17.96 -5.27
N VAL A 77 -3.99 18.08 -6.16
CA VAL A 77 -4.75 16.94 -6.70
C VAL A 77 -4.52 16.85 -8.19
N SER A 78 -4.15 15.67 -8.68
CA SER A 78 -4.09 15.34 -10.10
C SER A 78 -4.93 14.10 -10.39
N ASN A 79 -5.32 13.91 -11.67
CA ASN A 79 -6.23 12.85 -12.10
C ASN A 79 -5.61 12.05 -13.26
N GLU A 80 -4.29 11.83 -13.21
CA GLU A 80 -3.57 11.13 -14.27
C GLU A 80 -3.78 9.62 -14.16
N ARG A 81 -4.17 9.03 -15.28
CA ARG A 81 -4.39 7.58 -15.39
C ARG A 81 -3.10 6.81 -15.55
N ASN A 82 -2.16 7.38 -16.29
CA ASN A 82 -0.83 6.81 -16.50
C ASN A 82 0.12 7.37 -15.43
N PRO A 83 0.72 6.51 -14.58
CA PRO A 83 1.58 6.96 -13.49
C PRO A 83 2.82 7.72 -13.95
N GLY A 84 3.26 7.52 -15.20
CA GLY A 84 4.37 8.26 -15.78
C GLY A 84 4.06 9.71 -16.17
N ASP A 85 2.78 10.08 -16.20
CA ASP A 85 2.36 11.45 -16.58
C ASP A 85 2.08 12.33 -15.34
N ILE A 86 2.17 11.75 -14.14
CA ILE A 86 2.01 12.49 -12.89
C ILE A 86 3.25 13.35 -12.65
N PRO A 87 3.13 14.69 -12.54
CA PRO A 87 4.28 15.58 -12.45
C PRO A 87 4.81 15.71 -11.01
N TRP A 88 5.29 14.61 -10.43
CA TRP A 88 5.79 14.59 -9.04
C TRP A 88 6.89 15.62 -8.79
N ARG A 89 7.78 15.83 -9.77
CA ARG A 89 8.84 16.84 -9.69
C ARG A 89 8.28 18.23 -9.51
N ASP A 90 7.23 18.59 -10.27
CA ASP A 90 6.63 19.92 -10.22
C ASP A 90 5.87 20.15 -8.91
N PHE A 91 5.34 19.07 -8.34
CA PHE A 91 4.75 19.08 -7.00
C PHE A 91 5.82 19.05 -5.89
N GLY A 92 7.07 18.78 -6.24
CA GLY A 92 8.19 18.67 -5.33
C GLY A 92 8.18 17.40 -4.49
N ALA A 93 7.42 16.36 -4.87
CA ALA A 93 7.39 15.09 -4.19
C ALA A 93 8.71 14.32 -4.38
N GLU A 94 9.32 13.92 -3.28
CA GLU A 94 10.58 13.18 -3.26
C GLU A 94 10.33 11.66 -3.17
N ILE A 95 9.31 11.25 -2.44
CA ILE A 95 8.91 9.85 -2.27
C ILE A 95 7.46 9.72 -2.74
N VAL A 96 7.17 8.67 -3.51
CA VAL A 96 5.81 8.34 -3.93
C VAL A 96 5.34 7.08 -3.21
N ILE A 97 4.17 7.15 -2.59
CA ILE A 97 3.44 5.97 -2.11
C ILE A 97 2.52 5.51 -3.22
N GLU A 98 2.81 4.34 -3.77
CA GLU A 98 1.97 3.69 -4.78
C GLU A 98 0.91 2.84 -4.07
N SER A 99 -0.33 3.29 -4.08
CA SER A 99 -1.44 2.67 -3.35
C SER A 99 -2.71 2.45 -4.20
N THR A 100 -2.57 2.45 -5.53
CA THR A 100 -3.66 2.11 -6.45
C THR A 100 -3.97 0.61 -6.48
N GLY A 101 -2.98 -0.24 -6.17
CA GLY A 101 -3.03 -1.68 -6.35
C GLY A 101 -2.91 -2.13 -7.81
N LEU A 102 -2.68 -1.21 -8.74
CA LEU A 102 -2.54 -1.49 -10.18
C LEU A 102 -1.08 -1.62 -10.61
N PHE A 103 -0.19 -0.79 -10.06
CA PHE A 103 1.22 -0.72 -10.43
C PHE A 103 2.09 -1.43 -9.40
N ILE A 104 1.81 -2.73 -9.20
CA ILE A 104 2.52 -3.60 -8.25
C ILE A 104 3.76 -4.27 -8.84
N ASP A 105 4.01 -4.13 -10.13
CA ASP A 105 5.25 -4.54 -10.79
C ASP A 105 6.14 -3.31 -10.95
N ALA A 106 7.38 -3.37 -10.47
CA ALA A 106 8.29 -2.25 -10.55
C ALA A 106 8.67 -1.89 -12.00
N VAL A 107 8.80 -2.89 -12.85
CA VAL A 107 9.19 -2.74 -14.28
C VAL A 107 7.97 -2.56 -15.17
N GLY A 108 6.90 -3.30 -14.89
CA GLY A 108 5.71 -3.38 -15.74
C GLY A 108 5.91 -4.31 -16.93
N ASP A 109 5.13 -4.10 -17.97
CA ASP A 109 5.17 -4.85 -19.22
C ASP A 109 5.18 -3.87 -20.40
N PRO A 110 6.37 -3.43 -20.85
CA PRO A 110 6.50 -2.45 -21.92
C PRO A 110 5.91 -2.93 -23.26
N GLU A 111 5.95 -4.25 -23.55
CA GLU A 111 5.40 -4.81 -24.77
C GLU A 111 3.86 -4.74 -24.79
N ALA A 112 3.25 -4.92 -23.63
CA ALA A 112 1.80 -4.73 -23.45
C ALA A 112 1.39 -3.28 -23.15
N GLY A 113 2.33 -2.32 -23.17
CA GLY A 113 2.08 -0.93 -22.84
C GLY A 113 1.64 -0.69 -21.38
N LYS A 114 2.01 -1.60 -20.47
CA LYS A 114 1.64 -1.51 -19.04
C LYS A 114 2.80 -0.92 -18.23
N PRO A 115 2.67 0.31 -17.74
CA PRO A 115 3.72 0.93 -16.96
C PRO A 115 3.93 0.20 -15.62
N GLY A 116 5.18 0.14 -15.18
CA GLY A 116 5.54 -0.29 -13.84
C GLY A 116 5.65 0.88 -12.85
N ALA A 117 5.82 0.58 -11.56
CA ALA A 117 5.93 1.60 -10.53
C ALA A 117 7.18 2.50 -10.69
N ARG A 118 8.23 2.00 -11.36
CA ARG A 118 9.48 2.74 -11.58
C ARG A 118 9.30 4.00 -12.43
N VAL A 119 8.22 4.10 -13.21
CA VAL A 119 7.92 5.30 -14.00
C VAL A 119 7.67 6.55 -13.16
N HIS A 120 7.27 6.39 -11.89
CA HIS A 120 7.17 7.52 -10.95
C HIS A 120 8.55 8.19 -10.72
N ILE A 121 9.63 7.43 -10.85
CA ILE A 121 11.00 7.94 -10.76
C ILE A 121 11.46 8.45 -12.13
N GLU A 122 11.38 7.60 -13.14
CA GLU A 122 11.97 7.84 -14.45
C GLU A 122 11.31 9.00 -15.20
N ARG A 123 10.00 9.10 -15.14
CA ARG A 123 9.21 10.13 -15.81
C ARG A 123 8.66 11.16 -14.83
N GLY A 124 8.09 10.71 -13.71
CA GLY A 124 7.53 11.59 -12.69
C GLY A 124 8.56 12.38 -11.91
N GLY A 125 9.80 11.89 -11.83
CA GLY A 125 10.92 12.58 -11.19
C GLY A 125 10.99 12.47 -9.68
N ALA A 126 10.25 11.53 -9.07
CA ALA A 126 10.45 11.14 -7.67
C ALA A 126 11.82 10.48 -7.47
N LYS A 127 12.29 10.42 -6.23
CA LYS A 127 13.53 9.73 -5.89
C LYS A 127 13.33 8.27 -5.53
N LYS A 128 12.19 7.98 -4.89
CA LYS A 128 11.83 6.64 -4.41
C LYS A 128 10.33 6.39 -4.54
N VAL A 129 10.00 5.10 -4.65
CA VAL A 129 8.61 4.61 -4.64
C VAL A 129 8.47 3.55 -3.55
N VAL A 130 7.40 3.63 -2.77
CA VAL A 130 6.98 2.59 -1.83
C VAL A 130 5.64 2.04 -2.30
N ILE A 131 5.65 0.79 -2.76
CA ILE A 131 4.44 0.07 -3.17
C ILE A 131 3.77 -0.49 -1.91
N SER A 132 2.54 -0.11 -1.65
CA SER A 132 1.77 -0.50 -0.45
C SER A 132 1.16 -1.90 -0.54
N ALA A 133 1.74 -2.78 -1.33
CA ALA A 133 1.26 -4.14 -1.62
C ALA A 133 2.44 -5.05 -1.93
N PRO A 134 2.25 -6.40 -1.96
CA PRO A 134 3.24 -7.31 -2.51
C PRO A 134 3.58 -6.91 -3.94
N ALA A 135 4.85 -6.76 -4.23
CA ALA A 135 5.31 -6.31 -5.53
C ALA A 135 5.99 -7.43 -6.34
N LYS A 136 6.42 -7.06 -7.54
CA LYS A 136 7.30 -7.85 -8.41
C LYS A 136 8.39 -6.93 -8.95
N ASN A 137 9.58 -7.50 -9.13
CA ASN A 137 10.73 -6.79 -9.68
C ASN A 137 11.12 -5.52 -8.89
N GLU A 138 10.66 -5.43 -7.63
CA GLU A 138 11.08 -4.40 -6.69
C GLU A 138 12.54 -4.60 -6.26
N ASP A 139 13.18 -3.53 -5.81
CA ASP A 139 14.56 -3.60 -5.33
C ASP A 139 14.67 -4.32 -3.98
N VAL A 140 13.64 -4.18 -3.13
CA VAL A 140 13.56 -4.85 -1.83
C VAL A 140 12.11 -4.88 -1.31
N THR A 141 11.74 -5.98 -0.64
CA THR A 141 10.52 -6.07 0.17
C THR A 141 10.89 -5.92 1.65
N ILE A 142 10.24 -4.99 2.35
CA ILE A 142 10.53 -4.67 3.76
C ILE A 142 9.31 -4.93 4.63
N VAL A 143 9.56 -5.58 5.76
CA VAL A 143 8.66 -5.62 6.92
C VAL A 143 9.41 -5.04 8.12
N LEU A 144 8.90 -3.97 8.70
CA LEU A 144 9.54 -3.28 9.81
C LEU A 144 9.71 -4.20 11.03
N GLY A 145 10.89 -4.15 11.66
CA GLY A 145 11.28 -5.02 12.76
C GLY A 145 11.65 -6.45 12.36
N VAL A 146 11.68 -6.75 11.06
CA VAL A 146 12.05 -8.08 10.52
C VAL A 146 13.33 -7.99 9.70
N ASN A 147 13.35 -7.14 8.67
CA ASN A 147 14.46 -7.01 7.73
C ASN A 147 14.68 -5.54 7.27
N ASP A 148 14.28 -4.58 8.05
CA ASP A 148 14.46 -3.16 7.73
C ASP A 148 15.94 -2.73 7.74
N ASP A 149 16.80 -3.49 8.40
CA ASP A 149 18.27 -3.37 8.33
C ASP A 149 18.85 -3.69 6.94
N GLN A 150 18.11 -4.40 6.09
CA GLN A 150 18.51 -4.66 4.71
C GLN A 150 18.31 -3.45 3.78
N TYR A 151 17.64 -2.40 4.25
CA TYR A 151 17.41 -1.22 3.43
C TYR A 151 18.70 -0.44 3.16
N ASP A 152 19.06 -0.36 1.88
CA ASP A 152 20.15 0.47 1.40
C ASP A 152 19.61 1.67 0.61
N PRO A 153 19.73 2.91 1.12
CA PRO A 153 19.19 4.09 0.46
C PRO A 153 19.86 4.40 -0.89
N GLY A 154 21.08 3.91 -1.12
CA GLY A 154 21.80 4.10 -2.38
C GLY A 154 21.39 3.13 -3.48
N ARG A 155 20.85 1.97 -3.12
CA ARG A 155 20.51 0.88 -4.04
C ARG A 155 19.01 0.65 -4.22
N HIS A 156 18.23 0.84 -3.15
CA HIS A 156 16.81 0.50 -3.15
C HIS A 156 15.97 1.75 -3.42
N HIS A 157 15.40 1.82 -4.60
CA HIS A 157 14.59 2.95 -5.06
C HIS A 157 13.11 2.61 -5.19
N VAL A 158 12.77 1.36 -5.53
CA VAL A 158 11.39 0.85 -5.55
C VAL A 158 11.26 -0.24 -4.50
N LEU A 159 10.51 0.06 -3.45
CA LEU A 159 10.33 -0.81 -2.30
C LEU A 159 8.92 -1.38 -2.28
N SER A 160 8.78 -2.62 -1.80
CA SER A 160 7.48 -3.20 -1.43
C SER A 160 7.32 -3.18 0.10
N ASN A 161 6.16 -2.75 0.57
CA ASN A 161 5.79 -2.88 1.98
C ASN A 161 5.11 -4.24 2.28
N ALA A 162 5.31 -5.24 1.45
CA ALA A 162 4.71 -6.57 1.54
C ALA A 162 3.16 -6.56 1.62
N SER A 163 2.55 -7.66 2.04
CA SER A 163 1.10 -7.74 2.28
C SER A 163 0.75 -7.48 3.74
N CYS A 164 -0.51 -7.15 4.01
CA CYS A 164 -1.05 -7.07 5.36
C CYS A 164 -0.82 -8.36 6.16
N THR A 165 -1.04 -9.52 5.52
CA THR A 165 -0.82 -10.82 6.16
C THR A 165 0.67 -11.11 6.37
N THR A 166 1.55 -10.73 5.45
CA THR A 166 3.01 -10.87 5.64
C THR A 166 3.49 -9.98 6.81
N ASN A 167 3.01 -8.74 6.90
CA ASN A 167 3.30 -7.86 8.03
C ASN A 167 2.76 -8.40 9.37
N CYS A 168 1.66 -9.15 9.35
CA CYS A 168 1.11 -9.80 10.53
C CYS A 168 1.94 -11.02 10.96
N LEU A 169 2.36 -11.84 9.99
CA LEU A 169 3.00 -13.14 10.25
C LEU A 169 4.52 -13.03 10.49
N ALA A 170 5.22 -12.20 9.74
CA ALA A 170 6.69 -12.20 9.76
C ALA A 170 7.29 -11.77 11.11
N PRO A 171 6.80 -10.75 11.83
CA PRO A 171 7.34 -10.39 13.13
C PRO A 171 7.25 -11.53 14.17
N PRO A 172 6.09 -12.16 14.44
CA PRO A 172 6.03 -13.28 15.36
C PRO A 172 6.81 -14.50 14.86
N ALA A 173 6.82 -14.78 13.54
CA ALA A 173 7.62 -15.87 12.99
C ALA A 173 9.12 -15.62 13.22
N LYS A 174 9.60 -14.37 13.06
CA LYS A 174 10.99 -14.02 13.38
C LYS A 174 11.33 -14.29 14.84
N VAL A 175 10.50 -13.82 15.76
CA VAL A 175 10.73 -14.02 17.20
C VAL A 175 10.81 -15.52 17.54
N ILE A 176 9.92 -16.33 17.00
CA ILE A 176 9.91 -17.78 17.22
C ILE A 176 11.14 -18.43 16.59
N ASN A 177 11.45 -18.07 15.34
CA ASN A 177 12.58 -18.64 14.62
C ASN A 177 13.92 -18.31 15.29
N ASP A 178 14.12 -17.07 15.71
CA ASP A 178 15.37 -16.61 16.33
C ASP A 178 15.63 -17.29 17.70
N ASN A 179 14.58 -17.65 18.44
CA ASN A 179 14.73 -18.22 19.78
C ASN A 179 14.62 -19.76 19.83
N PHE A 180 13.86 -20.37 18.93
CA PHE A 180 13.54 -21.81 19.01
C PHE A 180 13.78 -22.56 17.70
N GLY A 181 13.91 -21.83 16.59
CA GLY A 181 13.87 -22.38 15.25
C GLY A 181 12.45 -22.80 14.84
N ILE A 182 12.19 -22.76 13.52
CA ILE A 182 10.93 -23.24 12.94
C ILE A 182 11.27 -24.32 11.91
N GLU A 183 10.86 -25.55 12.14
CA GLU A 183 10.98 -26.64 11.17
C GLU A 183 9.87 -26.57 10.12
N TYR A 184 8.63 -26.39 10.58
CA TYR A 184 7.45 -26.27 9.72
C TYR A 184 6.35 -25.44 10.40
N GLY A 185 5.61 -24.65 9.64
CA GLY A 185 4.51 -23.83 10.12
C GLY A 185 3.29 -23.87 9.20
N VAL A 186 2.11 -23.94 9.81
CA VAL A 186 0.83 -23.79 9.09
C VAL A 186 0.17 -22.51 9.55
N MET A 187 -0.15 -21.64 8.58
CA MET A 187 -0.83 -20.38 8.83
C MET A 187 -2.31 -20.48 8.44
N THR A 188 -3.18 -20.10 9.35
CA THR A 188 -4.56 -19.76 9.04
C THR A 188 -4.77 -18.27 9.31
N THR A 189 -5.05 -17.48 8.28
CA THR A 189 -5.39 -16.09 8.48
C THR A 189 -6.91 -15.90 8.47
N VAL A 190 -7.44 -15.34 9.55
CA VAL A 190 -8.84 -14.90 9.68
C VAL A 190 -8.82 -13.40 9.45
N HIS A 191 -9.31 -12.98 8.30
CA HIS A 191 -9.10 -11.62 7.80
C HIS A 191 -10.44 -10.92 7.52
N ALA A 192 -10.60 -9.71 7.98
CA ALA A 192 -11.76 -8.90 7.61
C ALA A 192 -11.87 -8.79 6.07
N TYR A 193 -13.08 -8.74 5.55
CA TYR A 193 -13.28 -8.51 4.11
C TYR A 193 -12.72 -7.16 3.66
N THR A 194 -12.38 -7.06 2.39
CA THR A 194 -11.74 -5.88 1.79
C THR A 194 -12.48 -5.46 0.52
N GLY A 195 -12.08 -4.34 -0.08
CA GLY A 195 -12.67 -3.84 -1.33
C GLY A 195 -12.52 -4.77 -2.54
N ASP A 196 -11.69 -5.81 -2.47
CA ASP A 196 -11.62 -6.88 -3.49
C ASP A 196 -12.89 -7.77 -3.48
N GLN A 197 -13.58 -7.84 -2.36
CA GLN A 197 -14.76 -8.67 -2.20
C GLN A 197 -16.05 -7.90 -2.55
N ARG A 198 -17.12 -8.64 -2.79
CA ARG A 198 -18.39 -8.08 -3.25
C ARG A 198 -19.36 -7.87 -2.10
N ILE A 199 -20.19 -6.83 -2.21
CA ILE A 199 -21.26 -6.59 -1.22
C ILE A 199 -22.36 -7.64 -1.38
N LEU A 200 -22.76 -7.93 -2.62
CA LEU A 200 -23.73 -8.95 -2.98
C LEU A 200 -23.12 -9.95 -3.96
N ASP A 201 -23.88 -11.02 -4.26
CA ASP A 201 -23.48 -12.06 -5.21
C ASP A 201 -23.32 -11.48 -6.62
N VAL A 202 -22.10 -11.47 -7.13
CA VAL A 202 -21.76 -11.06 -8.51
C VAL A 202 -20.59 -11.88 -9.03
N VAL A 203 -20.44 -11.91 -10.34
CA VAL A 203 -19.36 -12.65 -11.01
C VAL A 203 -17.99 -12.22 -10.48
N HIS A 204 -17.19 -13.22 -10.12
CA HIS A 204 -15.82 -13.06 -9.72
C HIS A 204 -14.97 -14.22 -10.27
N LYS A 205 -13.70 -14.00 -10.63
CA LYS A 205 -12.81 -15.05 -11.14
C LYS A 205 -12.61 -16.24 -10.17
N ASP A 206 -12.65 -15.98 -8.87
CA ASP A 206 -12.75 -16.98 -7.81
C ASP A 206 -14.20 -17.02 -7.34
N MET A 207 -14.91 -18.10 -7.67
CA MET A 207 -16.33 -18.26 -7.35
C MET A 207 -16.63 -18.22 -5.85
N ARG A 208 -15.67 -18.53 -4.98
CA ARG A 208 -15.83 -18.39 -3.54
C ARG A 208 -16.00 -16.91 -3.15
N ARG A 209 -15.33 -16.00 -3.86
CA ARG A 209 -15.41 -14.54 -3.67
C ARG A 209 -16.60 -13.91 -4.42
N ALA A 210 -17.38 -14.68 -5.13
CA ALA A 210 -18.61 -14.23 -5.80
C ALA A 210 -19.80 -14.07 -4.83
N ARG A 211 -19.60 -14.29 -3.54
CA ARG A 211 -20.61 -14.22 -2.47
C ARG A 211 -20.53 -12.89 -1.72
N GLY A 212 -21.65 -12.47 -1.14
CA GLY A 212 -21.72 -11.27 -0.31
C GLY A 212 -20.81 -11.34 0.89
N ALA A 213 -19.80 -10.46 0.95
CA ALA A 213 -18.71 -10.51 1.93
C ALA A 213 -19.18 -10.30 3.37
N GLY A 214 -20.17 -9.42 3.58
CA GLY A 214 -20.68 -9.10 4.91
C GLY A 214 -21.54 -10.18 5.56
N GLN A 215 -21.79 -11.31 4.87
CA GLN A 215 -22.69 -12.37 5.33
C GLN A 215 -22.05 -13.76 5.29
N ASN A 216 -20.82 -13.86 4.81
CA ASN A 216 -20.20 -15.17 4.56
C ASN A 216 -18.75 -15.22 5.10
N ILE A 217 -18.36 -16.40 5.57
CA ILE A 217 -16.96 -16.76 5.77
C ILE A 217 -16.44 -17.34 4.45
N ILE A 218 -15.49 -16.67 3.82
CA ILE A 218 -15.06 -16.98 2.46
C ILE A 218 -13.63 -17.54 2.48
N PRO A 219 -13.42 -18.83 2.23
CA PRO A 219 -12.09 -19.39 2.04
C PRO A 219 -11.42 -18.80 0.78
N THR A 220 -10.17 -18.44 0.88
CA THR A 220 -9.40 -17.94 -0.26
C THR A 220 -7.96 -18.44 -0.21
N THR A 221 -7.29 -18.41 -1.36
CA THR A 221 -5.84 -18.61 -1.41
C THR A 221 -5.12 -17.38 -0.88
N THR A 222 -3.92 -17.58 -0.35
CA THR A 222 -3.02 -16.51 0.06
C THR A 222 -1.58 -16.84 -0.34
N GLY A 223 -0.85 -15.84 -0.81
CA GLY A 223 0.59 -15.96 -1.05
C GLY A 223 1.43 -15.61 0.18
N ALA A 224 0.81 -15.19 1.28
CA ALA A 224 1.52 -14.63 2.43
C ALA A 224 2.44 -15.64 3.13
N ALA A 225 2.05 -16.91 3.23
CA ALA A 225 2.89 -17.95 3.80
C ALA A 225 4.23 -18.09 3.04
N ARG A 226 4.17 -18.04 1.70
CA ARG A 226 5.38 -18.06 0.85
C ARG A 226 6.13 -16.75 0.88
N ALA A 227 5.42 -15.62 1.01
CA ALA A 227 6.02 -14.29 1.03
C ALA A 227 6.82 -14.00 2.30
N VAL A 228 6.65 -14.77 3.38
CA VAL A 228 7.50 -14.67 4.59
C VAL A 228 8.97 -14.95 4.24
N ALA A 229 9.24 -15.86 3.30
CA ALA A 229 10.60 -16.15 2.85
C ALA A 229 11.30 -15.00 2.14
N LEU A 230 10.57 -13.99 1.66
CA LEU A 230 11.17 -12.79 1.08
C LEU A 230 11.83 -11.91 2.14
N VAL A 231 11.37 -11.99 3.38
CA VAL A 231 11.85 -11.16 4.50
C VAL A 231 12.56 -11.97 5.59
N ILE A 232 12.36 -13.30 5.62
CA ILE A 232 13.07 -14.27 6.47
C ILE A 232 13.48 -15.45 5.59
N PRO A 233 14.61 -15.36 4.86
CA PRO A 233 15.00 -16.35 3.86
C PRO A 233 15.14 -17.79 4.43
N GLU A 234 15.51 -17.94 5.69
CA GLU A 234 15.66 -19.24 6.38
C GLU A 234 14.35 -20.01 6.46
N LEU A 235 13.20 -19.33 6.33
CA LEU A 235 11.88 -19.95 6.38
C LEU A 235 11.35 -20.34 5.00
N GLN A 236 12.19 -20.31 3.97
CA GLN A 236 11.77 -20.72 2.63
C GLN A 236 11.29 -22.18 2.61
N GLY A 237 10.06 -22.38 2.12
CA GLY A 237 9.44 -23.72 2.03
C GLY A 237 8.95 -24.30 3.37
N ARG A 238 9.11 -23.58 4.47
CA ARG A 238 8.69 -24.06 5.80
C ARG A 238 7.28 -23.63 6.21
N PHE A 239 6.64 -22.74 5.44
CA PHE A 239 5.28 -22.30 5.71
C PHE A 239 4.32 -22.66 4.59
N ASP A 240 3.15 -23.16 4.97
CA ASP A 240 1.96 -23.25 4.13
C ASP A 240 0.77 -22.61 4.83
N GLY A 241 -0.33 -22.37 4.12
CA GLY A 241 -1.50 -21.81 4.77
C GLY A 241 -2.61 -21.38 3.81
N TYR A 242 -3.72 -21.01 4.43
CA TYR A 242 -4.91 -20.50 3.73
C TYR A 242 -5.52 -19.30 4.45
N SER A 243 -6.46 -18.67 3.78
CA SER A 243 -7.12 -17.47 4.28
C SER A 243 -8.63 -17.67 4.36
N LEU A 244 -9.23 -17.17 5.43
CA LEU A 244 -10.67 -16.98 5.59
C LEU A 244 -10.97 -15.49 5.64
N ARG A 245 -11.80 -15.02 4.73
CA ARG A 245 -12.36 -13.67 4.83
C ARG A 245 -13.64 -13.72 5.62
N VAL A 246 -13.78 -12.85 6.61
CA VAL A 246 -14.91 -12.82 7.54
C VAL A 246 -15.56 -11.44 7.58
N PRO A 247 -16.84 -11.36 7.98
CA PRO A 247 -17.54 -10.10 8.24
C PRO A 247 -16.86 -9.25 9.30
#